data_ce31bd6dc54905b47f98cad815de90af
#
_entry.id   ce31bd6dc54905b47f98cad815de90af
#
_cell.length_a   1.000
_cell.length_b   1.000
_cell.length_c   1.000
_cell.angle_alpha   90.00
_cell.angle_beta   90.00
_cell.angle_gamma   90.00
#
_symmetry.space_group_name_H-M   'P 1'
#
loop_
_entity.id
_entity.type
_entity.pdbx_description
1 polymer ?
#
loop_
_entity_poly.entity_id
_entity_poly.type
_entity_poly.pdbx_seq_one_letter_code
_entity_poly.pdbx_strand_id
1 'polypeptide(L)'
;MAATAYLLYRLALRVAPRGPAVFGGLAYVCWVAMFDGDGGQTPIFYNVFMVAAAGLAMTVATRDARGNVARGGTAMLLVGCAIQIKYNVIFEGAYFGLAMLWARRSNGAQAIVSTGLLWVVLALLPTALAFSAFAATGHGAAFDYANFVSIFERVADSHARQFKRLITIIGIISPLLFVGYPAIRSRTKTGEALFVLGWLCAAALFFLLFGTYFPHYALPLLLPVAVVAAIGLDRIARPRAVAAAVLGVGAIASVTVSGVNIRSKGDYVTAKRLTAEFNPKDQACPFIFDGNPVLYFLSNSCLPSRFIFPSHLNAVIEAQAIGVDQRLEIRRIMRNRPQLVMTLEPHFVDENPRARATLDAELLAHYRAPTRLPYGKRTALFYRPK
;
A
#
# COMPACT_ATOMS: atom_id res chain seq x y z
N MET A 1 -7.35 -4.46 9.00
CA MET A 1 -7.15 -5.91 8.74
C MET A 1 -8.36 -6.75 9.12
N ALA A 2 -8.87 -6.75 10.35
CA ALA A 2 -10.00 -7.60 10.76
C ALA A 2 -11.25 -7.44 9.89
N ALA A 3 -11.66 -6.21 9.60
CA ALA A 3 -12.79 -5.93 8.71
C ALA A 3 -12.59 -6.50 7.30
N THR A 4 -11.38 -6.35 6.73
CA THR A 4 -11.03 -6.92 5.42
C THR A 4 -11.10 -8.45 5.43
N ALA A 5 -10.52 -9.09 6.45
CA ALA A 5 -10.55 -10.55 6.62
C ALA A 5 -11.99 -11.06 6.75
N TYR A 6 -12.83 -10.38 7.54
CA TYR A 6 -14.24 -10.72 7.66
C TYR A 6 -14.99 -10.58 6.34
N LEU A 7 -14.78 -9.51 5.60
CA LEU A 7 -15.41 -9.33 4.28
C LEU A 7 -14.91 -10.37 3.27
N LEU A 8 -13.62 -10.74 3.29
CA LEU A 8 -13.09 -11.84 2.50
C LEU A 8 -13.76 -13.18 2.83
N TYR A 9 -13.91 -13.49 4.12
CA TYR A 9 -14.68 -14.64 4.57
C TYR A 9 -16.10 -14.62 4.01
N ARG A 10 -16.82 -13.49 4.14
CA ARG A 10 -18.18 -13.32 3.62
C ARG A 10 -18.25 -13.47 2.09
N LEU A 11 -17.24 -12.98 1.39
CA LEU A 11 -17.13 -13.13 -0.06
C LEU A 11 -16.85 -14.60 -0.45
N ALA A 12 -15.92 -15.25 0.27
CA ALA A 12 -15.56 -16.63 0.05
C ALA A 12 -16.72 -17.60 0.33
N LEU A 13 -17.61 -17.31 1.28
CA LEU A 13 -18.84 -18.08 1.53
C LEU A 13 -19.79 -18.16 0.33
N ARG A 14 -19.62 -17.31 -0.65
CA ARG A 14 -20.44 -17.33 -1.88
C ARG A 14 -19.93 -18.36 -2.91
N VAL A 15 -18.67 -18.78 -2.78
CA VAL A 15 -17.95 -19.60 -3.74
C VAL A 15 -17.35 -20.87 -3.13
N ALA A 16 -17.39 -21.01 -1.80
CA ALA A 16 -16.83 -22.14 -1.07
C ALA A 16 -17.60 -22.39 0.24
N PRO A 17 -17.57 -23.61 0.80
CA PRO A 17 -18.16 -23.94 2.09
C PRO A 17 -17.50 -23.17 3.24
N ARG A 18 -18.16 -23.20 4.42
CA ARG A 18 -17.75 -22.41 5.61
C ARG A 18 -16.28 -22.60 6.03
N GLY A 19 -15.79 -23.87 6.05
CA GLY A 19 -14.40 -24.14 6.46
C GLY A 19 -13.37 -23.49 5.53
N PRO A 20 -13.40 -23.77 4.21
CA PRO A 20 -12.57 -23.08 3.22
C PRO A 20 -12.75 -21.56 3.21
N ALA A 21 -13.95 -21.06 3.43
CA ALA A 21 -14.17 -19.60 3.51
C ALA A 21 -13.47 -18.98 4.70
N VAL A 22 -13.49 -19.61 5.89
CA VAL A 22 -12.71 -19.19 7.07
C VAL A 22 -11.22 -19.20 6.77
N PHE A 23 -10.73 -20.24 6.10
CA PHE A 23 -9.34 -20.31 5.66
C PHE A 23 -8.96 -19.09 4.80
N GLY A 24 -9.78 -18.70 3.82
CA GLY A 24 -9.51 -17.51 2.98
C GLY A 24 -9.35 -16.22 3.79
N GLY A 25 -10.24 -15.97 4.76
CA GLY A 25 -10.13 -14.81 5.65
C GLY A 25 -8.88 -14.85 6.53
N LEU A 26 -8.55 -16.00 7.10
CA LEU A 26 -7.36 -16.19 7.95
C LEU A 26 -6.06 -16.14 7.14
N ALA A 27 -6.05 -16.67 5.91
CA ALA A 27 -4.91 -16.61 5.01
C ALA A 27 -4.50 -15.15 4.74
N TYR A 28 -5.45 -14.25 4.51
CA TYR A 28 -5.16 -12.82 4.38
C TYR A 28 -4.41 -12.30 5.62
N VAL A 29 -4.90 -12.57 6.83
CA VAL A 29 -4.27 -12.10 8.08
C VAL A 29 -2.86 -12.66 8.24
N CYS A 30 -2.68 -13.97 7.97
CA CYS A 30 -1.39 -14.64 8.11
C CYS A 30 -0.35 -14.18 7.07
N TRP A 31 -0.75 -13.64 5.92
CA TRP A 31 0.19 -13.23 4.87
C TRP A 31 0.52 -11.73 4.87
N VAL A 32 -0.30 -10.90 5.49
CA VAL A 32 -0.17 -9.43 5.44
C VAL A 32 1.21 -8.94 5.88
N ALA A 33 1.75 -9.45 6.99
CA ALA A 33 3.04 -8.99 7.52
C ALA A 33 4.23 -9.35 6.59
N MET A 34 4.12 -10.46 5.84
CA MET A 34 5.16 -10.84 4.88
C MET A 34 5.27 -9.88 3.68
N PHE A 35 4.25 -9.02 3.50
CA PHE A 35 4.20 -7.98 2.48
C PHE A 35 4.31 -6.57 3.10
N ASP A 36 5.04 -6.42 4.20
CA ASP A 36 5.21 -5.15 4.94
C ASP A 36 3.89 -4.51 5.44
N GLY A 37 2.80 -5.27 5.48
CA GLY A 37 1.49 -4.76 5.88
C GLY A 37 1.36 -4.43 7.36
N ASP A 38 2.27 -4.90 8.21
CA ASP A 38 2.40 -4.55 9.63
C ASP A 38 2.87 -3.09 9.84
N GLY A 39 3.51 -2.50 8.82
CA GLY A 39 3.99 -1.11 8.83
C GLY A 39 2.94 -0.03 8.46
N GLY A 40 1.65 -0.36 8.39
CA GLY A 40 0.61 0.63 8.06
C GLY A 40 0.62 1.08 6.60
N GLN A 41 1.02 0.23 5.69
CA GLN A 41 1.03 0.51 4.25
C GLN A 41 -0.38 0.83 3.71
N THR A 42 -0.46 1.71 2.71
CA THR A 42 -1.73 2.18 2.11
C THR A 42 -2.70 1.07 1.72
N PRO A 43 -2.27 -0.11 1.19
CA PRO A 43 -3.19 -1.19 0.86
C PRO A 43 -4.00 -1.72 2.04
N ILE A 44 -3.47 -1.66 3.26
CA ILE A 44 -4.20 -2.10 4.46
C ILE A 44 -5.48 -1.30 4.68
N PHE A 45 -5.46 -0.02 4.31
CA PHE A 45 -6.60 0.88 4.47
C PHE A 45 -7.59 0.76 3.32
N TYR A 46 -7.15 0.64 2.07
CA TYR A 46 -8.09 0.58 0.95
C TYR A 46 -8.61 -0.83 0.63
N ASN A 47 -7.95 -1.89 1.07
CA ASN A 47 -8.38 -3.26 0.81
C ASN A 47 -9.79 -3.54 1.34
N VAL A 48 -10.22 -2.91 2.42
CA VAL A 48 -11.59 -3.05 2.95
C VAL A 48 -12.63 -2.54 1.96
N PHE A 49 -12.36 -1.39 1.32
CA PHE A 49 -13.24 -0.83 0.28
C PHE A 49 -13.27 -1.73 -0.95
N MET A 50 -12.10 -2.25 -1.36
CA MET A 50 -12.00 -3.12 -2.54
C MET A 50 -12.72 -4.45 -2.36
N VAL A 51 -12.62 -5.10 -1.20
CA VAL A 51 -13.38 -6.34 -0.93
C VAL A 51 -14.88 -6.07 -0.85
N ALA A 52 -15.30 -4.96 -0.23
CA ALA A 52 -16.72 -4.58 -0.20
C ALA A 52 -17.25 -4.29 -1.62
N ALA A 53 -16.48 -3.54 -2.42
CA ALA A 53 -16.81 -3.29 -3.82
C ALA A 53 -16.88 -4.58 -4.65
N ALA A 54 -15.91 -5.50 -4.48
CA ALA A 54 -15.92 -6.80 -5.13
C ALA A 54 -17.17 -7.62 -4.79
N GLY A 55 -17.61 -7.62 -3.53
CA GLY A 55 -18.83 -8.29 -3.09
C GLY A 55 -20.09 -7.76 -3.76
N LEU A 56 -20.21 -6.44 -3.89
CA LEU A 56 -21.30 -5.77 -4.58
C LEU A 56 -21.24 -6.02 -6.09
N ALA A 57 -20.07 -5.82 -6.70
CA ALA A 57 -19.84 -6.02 -8.12
C ALA A 57 -20.11 -7.46 -8.55
N MET A 58 -19.65 -8.44 -7.77
CA MET A 58 -19.94 -9.86 -8.03
C MET A 58 -21.43 -10.14 -7.99
N THR A 59 -22.21 -9.52 -7.08
CA THR A 59 -23.67 -9.67 -7.06
C THR A 59 -24.31 -9.15 -8.35
N VAL A 60 -23.93 -7.95 -8.78
CA VAL A 60 -24.44 -7.35 -10.02
C VAL A 60 -24.04 -8.16 -11.24
N ALA A 61 -22.80 -8.66 -11.29
CA ALA A 61 -22.27 -9.40 -12.42
C ALA A 61 -22.87 -10.81 -12.57
N THR A 62 -23.33 -11.45 -11.45
CA THR A 62 -23.69 -12.89 -11.50
C THR A 62 -25.12 -13.22 -11.17
N ARG A 63 -25.85 -12.35 -10.43
CA ARG A 63 -27.16 -12.70 -9.87
C ARG A 63 -28.31 -11.82 -10.34
N ASP A 64 -28.05 -10.56 -10.63
CA ASP A 64 -29.12 -9.62 -10.92
C ASP A 64 -28.66 -8.46 -11.79
N ALA A 65 -28.68 -8.69 -13.08
CA ALA A 65 -28.28 -7.70 -14.08
C ALA A 65 -29.34 -6.59 -14.29
N ARG A 66 -30.62 -6.80 -13.92
CA ARG A 66 -31.72 -5.88 -14.31
C ARG A 66 -31.96 -4.76 -13.34
N GLY A 67 -31.81 -4.96 -12.03
CA GLY A 67 -32.26 -4.01 -11.01
C GLY A 67 -31.17 -3.21 -10.28
N ASN A 68 -29.89 -3.45 -10.54
CA ASN A 68 -28.83 -3.07 -9.60
C ASN A 68 -27.89 -1.95 -10.06
N VAL A 69 -28.41 -0.92 -10.76
CA VAL A 69 -27.61 0.29 -11.08
C VAL A 69 -27.10 0.95 -9.80
N ALA A 70 -27.92 1.08 -8.78
CA ALA A 70 -27.56 1.66 -7.50
C ALA A 70 -26.47 0.83 -6.77
N ARG A 71 -26.61 -0.51 -6.75
CA ARG A 71 -25.60 -1.39 -6.13
C ARG A 71 -24.26 -1.33 -6.87
N GLY A 72 -24.29 -1.29 -8.21
CA GLY A 72 -23.08 -1.06 -9.01
C GLY A 72 -22.49 0.33 -8.76
N GLY A 73 -23.33 1.36 -8.63
CA GLY A 73 -22.91 2.70 -8.25
C GLY A 73 -22.23 2.75 -6.89
N THR A 74 -22.79 2.06 -5.88
CA THR A 74 -22.16 1.93 -4.56
C THR A 74 -20.79 1.22 -4.65
N ALA A 75 -20.69 0.14 -5.45
CA ALA A 75 -19.41 -0.53 -5.68
C ALA A 75 -18.36 0.43 -6.27
N MET A 76 -18.74 1.21 -7.28
CA MET A 76 -17.84 2.16 -7.93
C MET A 76 -17.50 3.36 -7.02
N LEU A 77 -18.41 3.81 -6.17
CA LEU A 77 -18.11 4.82 -5.15
C LEU A 77 -17.09 4.31 -4.12
N LEU A 78 -17.21 3.04 -3.69
CA LEU A 78 -16.21 2.41 -2.81
C LEU A 78 -14.84 2.30 -3.50
N VAL A 79 -14.81 1.97 -4.80
CA VAL A 79 -13.57 2.04 -5.59
C VAL A 79 -13.02 3.47 -5.60
N GLY A 80 -13.88 4.48 -5.78
CA GLY A 80 -13.50 5.89 -5.70
C GLY A 80 -12.88 6.28 -4.36
N CYS A 81 -13.45 5.82 -3.24
CA CYS A 81 -12.85 6.00 -1.91
C CYS A 81 -11.47 5.32 -1.79
N ALA A 82 -11.32 4.13 -2.37
CA ALA A 82 -10.03 3.43 -2.41
C ALA A 82 -9.00 4.20 -3.26
N ILE A 83 -9.39 4.79 -4.38
CA ILE A 83 -8.54 5.64 -5.24
C ILE A 83 -7.96 6.82 -4.45
N GLN A 84 -8.72 7.42 -3.52
CA GLN A 84 -8.20 8.51 -2.67
C GLN A 84 -7.03 8.08 -1.79
N ILE A 85 -6.94 6.82 -1.44
CA ILE A 85 -5.82 6.30 -0.64
C ILE A 85 -4.67 5.94 -1.56
N LYS A 86 -4.97 5.30 -2.71
CA LYS A 86 -3.97 5.00 -3.75
C LYS A 86 -4.65 4.67 -5.08
N TYR A 87 -4.31 5.39 -6.12
CA TYR A 87 -4.93 5.28 -7.44
C TYR A 87 -4.69 3.96 -8.18
N ASN A 88 -3.74 3.14 -7.73
CA ASN A 88 -3.45 1.84 -8.36
C ASN A 88 -4.64 0.87 -8.40
N VAL A 89 -5.63 1.02 -7.52
CA VAL A 89 -6.86 0.20 -7.50
C VAL A 89 -7.79 0.43 -8.70
N ILE A 90 -7.49 1.42 -9.55
CA ILE A 90 -8.28 1.74 -10.75
C ILE A 90 -8.38 0.53 -11.70
N PHE A 91 -7.36 -0.31 -11.78
CA PHE A 91 -7.35 -1.49 -12.65
C PHE A 91 -8.34 -2.57 -12.19
N GLU A 92 -8.37 -2.82 -10.87
CA GLU A 92 -9.35 -3.73 -10.30
C GLU A 92 -10.76 -3.13 -10.37
N GLY A 93 -10.88 -1.82 -10.11
CA GLY A 93 -12.13 -1.09 -10.27
C GLY A 93 -12.67 -1.11 -11.70
N ALA A 94 -11.81 -0.95 -12.70
CA ALA A 94 -12.16 -1.08 -14.11
C ALA A 94 -12.68 -2.50 -14.44
N TYR A 95 -12.00 -3.52 -13.92
CA TYR A 95 -12.48 -4.90 -14.06
C TYR A 95 -13.89 -5.07 -13.44
N PHE A 96 -14.14 -4.54 -12.24
CA PHE A 96 -15.46 -4.61 -11.60
C PHE A 96 -16.53 -3.92 -12.45
N GLY A 97 -16.23 -2.71 -12.94
CA GLY A 97 -17.13 -1.97 -13.83
C GLY A 97 -17.45 -2.74 -15.10
N LEU A 98 -16.42 -3.25 -15.79
CA LEU A 98 -16.58 -4.01 -17.02
C LEU A 98 -17.36 -5.32 -16.81
N ALA A 99 -17.09 -6.06 -15.73
CA ALA A 99 -17.83 -7.29 -15.41
C ALA A 99 -19.32 -7.00 -15.15
N MET A 100 -19.64 -5.92 -14.44
CA MET A 100 -21.01 -5.48 -14.20
C MET A 100 -21.70 -5.02 -15.49
N LEU A 101 -21.02 -4.28 -16.36
CA LEU A 101 -21.55 -3.83 -17.65
C LEU A 101 -21.77 -5.00 -18.60
N TRP A 102 -20.85 -5.96 -18.62
CA TRP A 102 -21.00 -7.19 -19.40
C TRP A 102 -22.25 -7.97 -19.02
N ALA A 103 -22.58 -8.07 -17.75
CA ALA A 103 -23.81 -8.72 -17.29
C ALA A 103 -25.06 -7.99 -17.79
N ARG A 104 -24.97 -6.70 -18.08
CA ARG A 104 -26.08 -5.85 -18.57
C ARG A 104 -26.15 -5.74 -20.09
N ARG A 105 -25.32 -6.45 -20.85
CA ARG A 105 -25.23 -6.32 -22.31
C ARG A 105 -26.53 -6.51 -23.08
N SER A 106 -27.53 -7.21 -22.49
CA SER A 106 -28.86 -7.38 -23.08
C SER A 106 -29.79 -6.18 -22.92
N ASN A 107 -29.43 -5.16 -22.14
CA ASN A 107 -30.29 -4.01 -21.86
C ASN A 107 -30.23 -2.92 -22.95
N GLY A 108 -29.49 -3.13 -24.03
CA GLY A 108 -29.29 -2.18 -25.12
C GLY A 108 -28.11 -1.21 -24.88
N ALA A 109 -27.54 -0.72 -25.99
CA ALA A 109 -26.32 0.10 -25.96
C ALA A 109 -26.48 1.39 -25.15
N GLN A 110 -27.61 2.09 -25.28
CA GLN A 110 -27.87 3.33 -24.56
C GLN A 110 -27.86 3.12 -23.01
N ALA A 111 -28.51 2.03 -22.56
CA ALA A 111 -28.55 1.69 -21.13
C ALA A 111 -27.17 1.32 -20.58
N ILE A 112 -26.34 0.65 -21.39
CA ILE A 112 -24.95 0.31 -21.01
C ILE A 112 -24.12 1.59 -20.89
N VAL A 113 -24.16 2.46 -21.90
CA VAL A 113 -23.38 3.70 -21.92
C VAL A 113 -23.79 4.61 -20.76
N SER A 114 -25.08 4.86 -20.58
CA SER A 114 -25.57 5.74 -19.50
C SER A 114 -25.21 5.19 -18.11
N THR A 115 -25.35 3.87 -17.89
CA THR A 115 -24.97 3.23 -16.64
C THR A 115 -23.44 3.30 -16.43
N GLY A 116 -22.66 3.03 -17.48
CA GLY A 116 -21.20 3.11 -17.43
C GLY A 116 -20.70 4.50 -17.09
N LEU A 117 -21.26 5.54 -17.72
CA LEU A 117 -20.94 6.93 -17.41
C LEU A 117 -21.29 7.29 -15.96
N LEU A 118 -22.47 6.90 -15.48
CA LEU A 118 -22.85 7.10 -14.09
C LEU A 118 -21.86 6.46 -13.12
N TRP A 119 -21.44 5.22 -13.38
CA TRP A 119 -20.50 4.49 -12.53
C TRP A 119 -19.10 5.09 -12.56
N VAL A 120 -18.64 5.57 -13.72
CA VAL A 120 -17.37 6.32 -13.83
C VAL A 120 -17.43 7.62 -13.04
N VAL A 121 -18.53 8.38 -13.15
CA VAL A 121 -18.72 9.60 -12.37
C VAL A 121 -18.68 9.31 -10.88
N LEU A 122 -19.35 8.26 -10.41
CA LEU A 122 -19.35 7.87 -9.00
C LEU A 122 -17.97 7.41 -8.51
N ALA A 123 -17.19 6.72 -9.36
CA ALA A 123 -15.82 6.33 -9.04
C ALA A 123 -14.87 7.54 -8.96
N LEU A 124 -15.09 8.56 -9.78
CA LEU A 124 -14.24 9.76 -9.82
C LEU A 124 -14.70 10.85 -8.84
N LEU A 125 -15.92 10.76 -8.32
CA LEU A 125 -16.49 11.77 -7.43
C LEU A 125 -15.61 12.07 -6.21
N PRO A 126 -15.07 11.09 -5.44
CA PRO A 126 -14.20 11.40 -4.33
C PRO A 126 -12.93 12.15 -4.76
N THR A 127 -12.37 11.82 -5.94
CA THR A 127 -11.20 12.53 -6.49
C THR A 127 -11.54 13.96 -6.90
N ALA A 128 -12.68 14.15 -7.54
CA ALA A 128 -13.15 15.49 -7.92
C ALA A 128 -13.38 16.37 -6.70
N LEU A 129 -13.98 15.82 -5.63
CA LEU A 129 -14.17 16.54 -4.37
C LEU A 129 -12.84 16.91 -3.70
N ALA A 130 -11.89 15.96 -3.64
CA ALA A 130 -10.57 16.22 -3.09
C ALA A 130 -9.84 17.30 -3.90
N PHE A 131 -9.80 17.16 -5.23
CA PHE A 131 -9.20 18.17 -6.12
C PHE A 131 -9.83 19.55 -5.92
N SER A 132 -11.16 19.63 -5.87
CA SER A 132 -11.89 20.89 -5.66
C SER A 132 -11.52 21.55 -4.32
N ALA A 133 -11.36 20.78 -3.25
CA ALA A 133 -10.93 21.28 -1.96
C ALA A 133 -9.50 21.84 -2.00
N PHE A 134 -8.57 21.14 -2.64
CA PHE A 134 -7.19 21.63 -2.84
C PHE A 134 -7.15 22.86 -3.75
N ALA A 135 -7.92 22.88 -4.82
CA ALA A 135 -8.00 24.02 -5.74
C ALA A 135 -8.56 25.26 -5.03
N ALA A 136 -9.62 25.11 -4.23
CA ALA A 136 -10.23 26.21 -3.45
C ALA A 136 -9.26 26.84 -2.44
N THR A 137 -8.25 26.07 -1.96
CA THR A 137 -7.20 26.58 -1.05
C THR A 137 -5.93 27.02 -1.79
N GLY A 138 -5.95 27.13 -3.12
CA GLY A 138 -4.79 27.51 -3.95
C GLY A 138 -3.74 26.43 -4.16
N HIS A 139 -4.03 25.18 -3.79
CA HIS A 139 -3.09 24.05 -3.88
C HIS A 139 -3.41 23.05 -5.00
N GLY A 140 -4.25 23.42 -5.99
CA GLY A 140 -4.64 22.54 -7.09
C GLY A 140 -3.45 22.01 -7.89
N ALA A 141 -2.49 22.86 -8.26
CA ALA A 141 -1.28 22.45 -8.98
C ALA A 141 -0.40 21.46 -8.16
N ALA A 142 -0.35 21.63 -6.84
CA ALA A 142 0.38 20.70 -5.98
C ALA A 142 -0.33 19.34 -5.90
N PHE A 143 -1.66 19.33 -5.90
CA PHE A 143 -2.45 18.10 -5.97
C PHE A 143 -2.21 17.36 -7.29
N ASP A 144 -2.29 18.06 -8.41
CA ASP A 144 -2.04 17.50 -9.75
C ASP A 144 -0.65 16.88 -9.85
N TYR A 145 0.36 17.66 -9.48
CA TYR A 145 1.75 17.19 -9.51
C TYR A 145 1.94 15.92 -8.67
N ALA A 146 1.48 15.94 -7.42
CA ALA A 146 1.68 14.83 -6.49
C ALA A 146 0.95 13.54 -6.90
N ASN A 147 -0.22 13.65 -7.53
CA ASN A 147 -1.06 12.50 -7.87
C ASN A 147 -0.85 11.97 -9.29
N PHE A 148 -0.50 12.82 -10.26
CA PHE A 148 -0.50 12.45 -11.67
C PHE A 148 0.87 12.61 -12.36
N VAL A 149 1.77 13.45 -11.85
CA VAL A 149 3.08 13.72 -12.48
C VAL A 149 4.21 13.01 -11.77
N SER A 150 4.33 13.20 -10.47
CA SER A 150 5.44 12.74 -9.61
C SER A 150 5.82 11.27 -9.81
N ILE A 151 4.85 10.38 -10.02
CA ILE A 151 5.09 8.94 -10.18
C ILE A 151 5.91 8.60 -11.44
N PHE A 152 5.75 9.39 -12.51
CA PHE A 152 6.45 9.18 -13.78
C PHE A 152 7.85 9.79 -13.78
N GLU A 153 8.16 10.67 -12.82
CA GLU A 153 9.46 11.30 -12.66
C GLU A 153 10.39 10.53 -11.72
N ARG A 154 9.92 9.43 -11.13
CA ARG A 154 10.75 8.56 -10.29
C ARG A 154 11.86 7.91 -11.07
N VAL A 155 13.06 7.93 -10.48
CA VAL A 155 14.21 7.21 -11.03
C VAL A 155 13.94 5.70 -10.99
N ALA A 156 14.12 5.03 -12.12
CA ALA A 156 13.90 3.59 -12.21
C ALA A 156 14.88 2.81 -11.31
N ASP A 157 14.38 1.78 -10.66
CA ASP A 157 15.21 0.84 -9.89
C ASP A 157 15.91 -0.16 -10.82
N SER A 158 17.01 -0.77 -10.38
CA SER A 158 17.74 -1.75 -11.19
C SER A 158 16.90 -3.00 -11.47
N HIS A 159 16.95 -3.49 -12.72
CA HIS A 159 16.21 -4.69 -13.12
C HIS A 159 16.54 -5.91 -12.25
N ALA A 160 17.78 -6.06 -11.80
CA ALA A 160 18.18 -7.14 -10.91
C ALA A 160 17.44 -7.10 -9.56
N ARG A 161 17.28 -5.90 -8.97
CA ARG A 161 16.50 -5.72 -7.73
C ARG A 161 15.01 -5.97 -7.94
N GLN A 162 14.47 -5.47 -9.05
CA GLN A 162 13.07 -5.71 -9.43
C GLN A 162 12.81 -7.22 -9.57
N PHE A 163 13.67 -7.94 -10.30
CA PHE A 163 13.56 -9.37 -10.48
C PHE A 163 13.66 -10.14 -9.16
N LYS A 164 14.63 -9.80 -8.30
CA LYS A 164 14.75 -10.40 -6.96
C LYS A 164 13.49 -10.22 -6.13
N ARG A 165 12.93 -9.01 -6.11
CA ARG A 165 11.65 -8.72 -5.39
C ARG A 165 10.50 -9.54 -5.95
N LEU A 166 10.37 -9.61 -7.29
CA LEU A 166 9.33 -10.40 -7.97
C LEU A 166 9.39 -11.88 -7.58
N ILE A 167 10.57 -12.50 -7.67
CA ILE A 167 10.76 -13.91 -7.29
C ILE A 167 10.44 -14.12 -5.80
N THR A 168 10.85 -13.20 -4.94
CA THR A 168 10.54 -13.26 -3.51
C THR A 168 9.03 -13.21 -3.26
N ILE A 169 8.31 -12.30 -3.93
CA ILE A 169 6.84 -12.19 -3.82
C ILE A 169 6.14 -13.45 -4.32
N ILE A 170 6.57 -13.98 -5.48
CA ILE A 170 6.05 -15.25 -6.02
C ILE A 170 6.28 -16.39 -5.02
N GLY A 171 7.48 -16.48 -4.43
CA GLY A 171 7.77 -17.47 -3.40
C GLY A 171 6.86 -17.37 -2.19
N ILE A 172 6.64 -16.14 -1.68
CA ILE A 172 5.77 -15.90 -0.52
C ILE A 172 4.31 -16.26 -0.81
N ILE A 173 3.79 -15.96 -2.01
CA ILE A 173 2.38 -16.18 -2.35
C ILE A 173 2.12 -17.62 -2.85
N SER A 174 3.16 -18.35 -3.25
CA SER A 174 3.06 -19.68 -3.86
C SER A 174 2.28 -20.72 -3.06
N PRO A 175 2.34 -20.79 -1.71
CA PRO A 175 1.51 -21.76 -0.97
C PRO A 175 0.02 -21.54 -1.17
N LEU A 176 -0.42 -20.27 -1.23
CA LEU A 176 -1.83 -19.94 -1.48
C LEU A 176 -2.23 -20.23 -2.94
N LEU A 177 -1.35 -19.93 -3.91
CA LEU A 177 -1.58 -20.26 -5.31
C LEU A 177 -1.65 -21.78 -5.54
N PHE A 178 -0.79 -22.56 -4.84
CA PHE A 178 -0.83 -24.01 -4.89
C PHE A 178 -2.15 -24.56 -4.37
N VAL A 179 -2.63 -24.07 -3.22
CA VAL A 179 -3.96 -24.44 -2.70
C VAL A 179 -5.08 -23.99 -3.65
N GLY A 180 -4.93 -22.84 -4.31
CA GLY A 180 -5.90 -22.31 -5.28
C GLY A 180 -5.87 -23.00 -6.65
N TYR A 181 -4.82 -23.75 -6.97
CA TYR A 181 -4.64 -24.36 -8.29
C TYR A 181 -5.82 -25.23 -8.76
N PRO A 182 -6.45 -26.09 -7.92
CA PRO A 182 -7.63 -26.85 -8.32
C PRO A 182 -8.81 -25.98 -8.78
N ALA A 183 -8.96 -24.79 -8.20
CA ALA A 183 -9.99 -23.83 -8.64
C ALA A 183 -9.69 -23.27 -10.03
N ILE A 184 -8.42 -22.95 -10.31
CA ILE A 184 -7.98 -22.41 -11.60
C ILE A 184 -8.16 -23.47 -12.70
N ARG A 185 -7.78 -24.72 -12.44
CA ARG A 185 -7.81 -25.81 -13.40
C ARG A 185 -9.22 -26.41 -13.66
N SER A 186 -10.16 -26.16 -12.76
CA SER A 186 -11.53 -26.73 -12.91
C SER A 186 -12.18 -26.31 -14.22
N ARG A 187 -12.79 -27.24 -14.92
CA ARG A 187 -13.56 -27.00 -16.15
C ARG A 187 -14.96 -26.45 -15.84
N THR A 188 -15.52 -26.82 -14.69
CA THR A 188 -16.84 -26.36 -14.25
C THR A 188 -16.65 -25.19 -13.22
N LYS A 189 -17.07 -24.00 -13.59
CA LYS A 189 -16.97 -22.81 -12.74
C LYS A 189 -18.32 -22.11 -12.68
N THR A 190 -18.71 -21.68 -11.48
CA THR A 190 -19.86 -20.79 -11.30
C THR A 190 -19.51 -19.38 -11.80
N GLY A 191 -20.53 -18.56 -12.06
CA GLY A 191 -20.32 -17.16 -12.44
C GLY A 191 -19.52 -16.40 -11.41
N GLU A 192 -19.76 -16.65 -10.10
CA GLU A 192 -19.02 -16.03 -9.02
C GLU A 192 -17.53 -16.47 -9.00
N ALA A 193 -17.25 -17.74 -9.24
CA ALA A 193 -15.88 -18.23 -9.32
C ALA A 193 -15.14 -17.61 -10.52
N LEU A 194 -15.81 -17.45 -11.67
CA LEU A 194 -15.26 -16.75 -12.83
C LEU A 194 -14.98 -15.29 -12.54
N PHE A 195 -15.88 -14.60 -11.81
CA PHE A 195 -15.66 -13.23 -11.37
C PHE A 195 -14.40 -13.12 -10.50
N VAL A 196 -14.21 -14.00 -9.53
CA VAL A 196 -13.03 -13.99 -8.65
C VAL A 196 -11.74 -14.27 -9.42
N LEU A 197 -11.77 -15.19 -10.38
CA LEU A 197 -10.62 -15.45 -11.25
C LEU A 197 -10.28 -14.28 -12.16
N GLY A 198 -11.29 -13.60 -12.71
CA GLY A 198 -11.09 -12.37 -13.47
C GLY A 198 -10.51 -11.25 -12.61
N TRP A 199 -10.96 -11.12 -11.35
CA TRP A 199 -10.35 -10.20 -10.39
C TRP A 199 -8.89 -10.54 -10.12
N LEU A 200 -8.56 -11.83 -9.92
CA LEU A 200 -7.18 -12.29 -9.78
C LEU A 200 -6.33 -11.90 -11.00
N CYS A 201 -6.85 -12.11 -12.21
CA CYS A 201 -6.16 -11.72 -13.44
C CYS A 201 -5.93 -10.21 -13.53
N ALA A 202 -6.94 -9.38 -13.19
CA ALA A 202 -6.82 -7.92 -13.20
C ALA A 202 -5.79 -7.42 -12.18
N ALA A 203 -5.81 -7.97 -10.96
CA ALA A 203 -4.84 -7.63 -9.91
C ALA A 203 -3.41 -8.07 -10.27
N ALA A 204 -3.25 -9.26 -10.86
CA ALA A 204 -1.96 -9.77 -11.31
C ALA A 204 -1.41 -8.96 -12.49
N LEU A 205 -2.26 -8.63 -13.48
CA LEU A 205 -1.87 -7.81 -14.62
C LEU A 205 -1.35 -6.43 -14.14
N PHE A 206 -2.11 -5.77 -13.27
CA PHE A 206 -1.67 -4.50 -12.69
C PHE A 206 -0.33 -4.64 -11.97
N PHE A 207 -0.21 -5.63 -11.07
CA PHE A 207 1.02 -5.87 -10.31
C PHE A 207 2.24 -6.05 -11.23
N LEU A 208 2.08 -6.79 -12.34
CA LEU A 208 3.15 -7.00 -13.32
C LEU A 208 3.48 -5.73 -14.13
N LEU A 209 2.48 -4.95 -14.54
CA LEU A 209 2.66 -3.73 -15.31
C LEU A 209 3.34 -2.62 -14.50
N PHE A 210 3.13 -2.57 -13.19
CA PHE A 210 3.72 -1.53 -12.33
C PHE A 210 5.24 -1.65 -12.16
N GLY A 211 5.79 -2.86 -12.25
CA GLY A 211 7.22 -3.13 -12.45
C GLY A 211 8.17 -2.85 -11.27
N THR A 212 7.76 -2.18 -10.20
CA THR A 212 8.67 -1.84 -9.08
C THR A 212 8.78 -2.95 -8.04
N TYR A 213 7.77 -3.80 -7.95
CA TYR A 213 7.68 -5.00 -7.10
C TYR A 213 8.07 -4.81 -5.64
N PHE A 214 7.75 -3.67 -5.04
CA PHE A 214 7.85 -3.56 -3.59
C PHE A 214 6.86 -4.53 -2.92
N PRO A 215 7.23 -5.18 -1.78
CA PRO A 215 6.38 -6.21 -1.16
C PRO A 215 4.93 -5.75 -0.95
N HIS A 216 4.72 -4.54 -0.47
CA HIS A 216 3.39 -4.00 -0.20
C HIS A 216 2.52 -3.78 -1.44
N TYR A 217 3.09 -3.81 -2.66
CA TYR A 217 2.29 -3.76 -3.90
C TYR A 217 1.59 -5.10 -4.20
N ALA A 218 2.00 -6.19 -3.53
CA ALA A 218 1.32 -7.47 -3.62
C ALA A 218 0.11 -7.60 -2.66
N LEU A 219 -0.08 -6.67 -1.72
CA LEU A 219 -1.20 -6.71 -0.77
C LEU A 219 -2.60 -6.69 -1.42
N PRO A 220 -2.87 -5.93 -2.51
CA PRO A 220 -4.13 -6.05 -3.24
C PRO A 220 -4.31 -7.41 -3.88
N LEU A 221 -3.25 -7.96 -4.49
CA LEU A 221 -3.27 -9.28 -5.10
C LEU A 221 -3.63 -10.39 -4.11
N LEU A 222 -3.28 -10.22 -2.84
CA LEU A 222 -3.60 -11.18 -1.78
C LEU A 222 -5.12 -11.35 -1.58
N LEU A 223 -5.94 -10.35 -1.90
CA LEU A 223 -7.40 -10.41 -1.75
C LEU A 223 -8.01 -11.51 -2.64
N PRO A 224 -7.91 -11.43 -3.99
CA PRO A 224 -8.46 -12.49 -4.84
C PRO A 224 -7.72 -13.83 -4.68
N VAL A 225 -6.42 -13.83 -4.39
CA VAL A 225 -5.66 -15.06 -4.12
C VAL A 225 -6.23 -15.81 -2.93
N ALA A 226 -6.55 -15.13 -1.82
CA ALA A 226 -7.13 -15.75 -0.63
C ALA A 226 -8.50 -16.40 -0.93
N VAL A 227 -9.33 -15.76 -1.76
CA VAL A 227 -10.64 -16.32 -2.18
C VAL A 227 -10.45 -17.50 -3.13
N VAL A 228 -9.53 -17.41 -4.11
CA VAL A 228 -9.20 -18.50 -5.02
C VAL A 228 -8.64 -19.69 -4.22
N ALA A 229 -7.80 -19.45 -3.22
CA ALA A 229 -7.28 -20.49 -2.34
C ALA A 229 -8.42 -21.17 -1.53
N ALA A 230 -9.42 -20.41 -1.08
CA ALA A 230 -10.59 -20.97 -0.43
C ALA A 230 -11.39 -21.90 -1.39
N ILE A 231 -11.61 -21.48 -2.65
CA ILE A 231 -12.28 -22.32 -3.66
C ILE A 231 -11.47 -23.60 -3.93
N GLY A 232 -10.14 -23.48 -4.04
CA GLY A 232 -9.27 -24.61 -4.32
C GLY A 232 -9.20 -25.61 -3.17
N LEU A 233 -9.15 -25.09 -1.92
CA LEU A 233 -9.09 -25.92 -0.71
C LEU A 233 -10.29 -26.87 -0.59
N ASP A 234 -11.48 -26.44 -1.00
CA ASP A 234 -12.69 -27.28 -1.04
C ASP A 234 -12.56 -28.51 -1.94
N ARG A 235 -11.63 -28.48 -2.88
CA ARG A 235 -11.39 -29.54 -3.88
C ARG A 235 -10.21 -30.46 -3.55
N ILE A 236 -9.58 -30.27 -2.39
CA ILE A 236 -8.44 -31.05 -1.92
C ILE A 236 -8.91 -32.19 -1.02
N ALA A 237 -8.31 -33.36 -1.15
CA ALA A 237 -8.71 -34.56 -0.43
C ALA A 237 -8.66 -34.44 1.11
N ARG A 238 -7.75 -33.61 1.66
CA ARG A 238 -7.58 -33.40 3.12
C ARG A 238 -7.60 -31.91 3.46
N PRO A 239 -8.74 -31.21 3.26
CA PRO A 239 -8.78 -29.76 3.33
C PRO A 239 -8.39 -29.20 4.72
N ARG A 240 -8.78 -29.87 5.80
CA ARG A 240 -8.45 -29.43 7.17
C ARG A 240 -6.95 -29.51 7.45
N ALA A 241 -6.29 -30.59 7.05
CA ALA A 241 -4.85 -30.76 7.25
C ALA A 241 -4.05 -29.76 6.43
N VAL A 242 -4.43 -29.55 5.15
CA VAL A 242 -3.79 -28.55 4.30
C VAL A 242 -4.02 -27.14 4.82
N ALA A 243 -5.24 -26.81 5.26
CA ALA A 243 -5.54 -25.50 5.87
C ALA A 243 -4.68 -25.26 7.11
N ALA A 244 -4.62 -26.24 8.03
CA ALA A 244 -3.82 -26.11 9.24
C ALA A 244 -2.32 -25.95 8.94
N ALA A 245 -1.77 -26.73 7.99
CA ALA A 245 -0.38 -26.64 7.58
C ALA A 245 -0.06 -25.25 6.97
N VAL A 246 -0.87 -24.81 6.00
CA VAL A 246 -0.63 -23.54 5.31
C VAL A 246 -0.79 -22.35 6.26
N LEU A 247 -1.87 -22.32 7.05
CA LEU A 247 -2.06 -21.23 8.05
C LEU A 247 -0.98 -21.26 9.13
N GLY A 248 -0.55 -22.44 9.58
CA GLY A 248 0.55 -22.59 10.54
C GLY A 248 1.86 -22.01 10.01
N VAL A 249 2.24 -22.37 8.78
CA VAL A 249 3.42 -21.81 8.11
C VAL A 249 3.29 -20.30 7.95
N GLY A 250 2.14 -19.80 7.46
CA GLY A 250 1.89 -18.38 7.29
C GLY A 250 1.97 -17.60 8.62
N ALA A 251 1.38 -18.13 9.69
CA ALA A 251 1.40 -17.50 11.00
C ALA A 251 2.83 -17.45 11.59
N ILE A 252 3.58 -18.57 11.53
CA ILE A 252 4.98 -18.62 11.99
C ILE A 252 5.84 -17.62 11.18
N ALA A 253 5.73 -17.63 9.86
CA ALA A 253 6.45 -16.70 8.98
C ALA A 253 6.11 -15.24 9.31
N SER A 254 4.84 -14.92 9.50
CA SER A 254 4.35 -13.57 9.84
C SER A 254 4.92 -13.08 11.18
N VAL A 255 4.85 -13.91 12.22
CA VAL A 255 5.43 -13.60 13.54
C VAL A 255 6.94 -13.41 13.44
N THR A 256 7.63 -14.27 12.69
CA THR A 256 9.08 -14.17 12.47
C THR A 256 9.45 -12.86 11.78
N VAL A 257 8.75 -12.50 10.68
CA VAL A 257 8.98 -11.26 9.95
C VAL A 257 8.72 -10.05 10.83
N SER A 258 7.61 -10.02 11.57
CA SER A 258 7.31 -8.94 12.53
C SER A 258 8.37 -8.83 13.61
N GLY A 259 8.85 -9.96 14.18
CA GLY A 259 9.94 -9.97 15.13
C GLY A 259 11.27 -9.44 14.57
N VAL A 260 11.60 -9.80 13.32
CA VAL A 260 12.77 -9.26 12.60
C VAL A 260 12.61 -7.76 12.34
N ASN A 261 11.42 -7.31 11.95
CA ASN A 261 11.13 -5.89 11.75
C ASN A 261 11.31 -5.08 13.04
N ILE A 262 10.77 -5.56 14.17
CA ILE A 262 10.93 -4.91 15.48
C ILE A 262 12.41 -4.80 15.85
N ARG A 263 13.18 -5.88 15.71
CA ARG A 263 14.62 -5.88 16.01
C ARG A 263 15.43 -4.98 15.09
N SER A 264 15.02 -4.84 13.83
CA SER A 264 15.77 -4.08 12.82
C SER A 264 15.40 -2.61 12.76
N LYS A 265 14.14 -2.28 13.00
CA LYS A 265 13.59 -0.92 12.86
C LYS A 265 13.28 -0.25 14.20
N GLY A 266 13.40 -0.99 15.31
CA GLY A 266 13.02 -0.54 16.66
C GLY A 266 11.54 -0.76 16.97
N ASP A 267 11.20 -0.58 18.23
CA ASP A 267 9.87 -0.74 18.82
C ASP A 267 9.35 0.58 19.41
N TYR A 268 8.24 0.51 20.14
CA TYR A 268 7.68 1.67 20.84
C TYR A 268 8.64 2.24 21.88
N VAL A 269 9.41 1.41 22.59
CA VAL A 269 10.39 1.87 23.59
C VAL A 269 11.50 2.67 22.91
N THR A 270 11.98 2.17 21.76
CA THR A 270 12.94 2.87 20.91
C THR A 270 12.37 4.21 20.43
N ALA A 271 11.15 4.23 19.91
CA ALA A 271 10.50 5.46 19.45
C ALA A 271 10.37 6.48 20.60
N LYS A 272 9.94 6.05 21.79
CA LYS A 272 9.82 6.92 22.97
C LYS A 272 11.18 7.50 23.39
N ARG A 273 12.24 6.69 23.37
CA ARG A 273 13.61 7.16 23.68
C ARG A 273 14.09 8.20 22.69
N LEU A 274 13.90 7.95 21.39
CA LEU A 274 14.29 8.91 20.36
C LEU A 274 13.46 10.21 20.44
N THR A 275 12.17 10.10 20.74
CA THR A 275 11.27 11.25 20.89
C THR A 275 11.71 12.17 22.04
N ALA A 276 12.34 11.62 23.08
CA ALA A 276 12.84 12.42 24.21
C ALA A 276 13.98 13.39 23.82
N GLU A 277 14.63 13.16 22.67
CA GLU A 277 15.65 14.10 22.14
C GLU A 277 15.04 15.36 21.52
N PHE A 278 13.76 15.32 21.16
CA PHE A 278 13.04 16.45 20.57
C PHE A 278 12.46 17.33 21.68
N ASN A 279 12.67 18.62 21.57
CA ASN A 279 12.09 19.58 22.49
C ASN A 279 10.96 20.36 21.79
N PRO A 280 9.69 20.19 22.18
CA PRO A 280 8.57 20.86 21.53
C PRO A 280 8.55 22.40 21.77
N LYS A 281 9.40 22.91 22.67
CA LYS A 281 9.54 24.35 22.95
C LYS A 281 10.59 25.02 22.09
N ASP A 282 11.33 24.27 21.25
CA ASP A 282 12.32 24.83 20.36
C ASP A 282 11.65 25.74 19.32
N GLN A 283 12.21 26.92 19.10
CA GLN A 283 11.68 27.89 18.13
C GLN A 283 11.88 27.44 16.69
N ALA A 284 12.95 26.67 16.40
CA ALA A 284 13.24 26.13 15.08
C ALA A 284 12.83 24.65 15.00
N CYS A 285 12.08 24.31 13.94
CA CYS A 285 11.63 22.96 13.71
C CYS A 285 12.79 21.97 13.57
N PRO A 286 12.73 20.78 14.17
CA PRO A 286 13.73 19.74 13.96
C PRO A 286 13.73 19.26 12.52
N PHE A 287 14.85 18.67 12.06
CA PHE A 287 14.97 18.08 10.74
C PHE A 287 15.35 16.60 10.83
N ILE A 288 14.47 15.71 10.39
CA ILE A 288 14.74 14.28 10.28
C ILE A 288 15.16 14.01 8.84
N PHE A 289 16.46 13.97 8.58
CA PHE A 289 17.00 13.64 7.26
C PHE A 289 16.92 12.13 6.97
N ASP A 290 17.20 11.29 7.96
CA ASP A 290 17.01 9.84 7.91
C ASP A 290 16.44 9.37 9.25
N GLY A 291 15.31 8.65 9.21
CA GLY A 291 14.58 8.19 10.38
C GLY A 291 13.10 7.99 10.09
N ASN A 292 12.33 7.74 11.14
CA ASN A 292 10.88 7.58 11.00
C ASN A 292 10.17 8.92 11.20
N PRO A 293 9.40 9.42 10.22
CA PRO A 293 8.70 10.71 10.33
C PRO A 293 7.64 10.74 11.45
N VAL A 294 7.22 9.59 11.99
CA VAL A 294 6.32 9.53 13.14
C VAL A 294 6.88 10.27 14.36
N LEU A 295 8.19 10.45 14.45
CA LEU A 295 8.83 11.19 15.53
C LEU A 295 8.40 12.65 15.58
N TYR A 296 8.08 13.30 14.45
CA TYR A 296 7.47 14.64 14.43
C TYR A 296 6.13 14.67 15.18
N PHE A 297 5.30 13.67 14.92
CA PHE A 297 3.98 13.54 15.58
C PHE A 297 4.13 13.22 17.08
N LEU A 298 4.97 12.24 17.42
CA LEU A 298 5.17 11.82 18.83
C LEU A 298 5.81 12.90 19.70
N SER A 299 6.66 13.75 19.10
CA SER A 299 7.30 14.86 19.79
C SER A 299 6.48 16.16 19.79
N ASN A 300 5.33 16.15 19.10
CA ASN A 300 4.54 17.36 18.85
C ASN A 300 5.37 18.53 18.27
N SER A 301 6.31 18.19 17.39
CA SER A 301 7.21 19.17 16.77
C SER A 301 6.60 19.76 15.51
N CYS A 302 6.99 20.99 15.18
CA CYS A 302 6.69 21.61 13.88
C CYS A 302 7.44 20.88 12.73
N LEU A 303 7.01 21.14 11.51
CA LEU A 303 7.58 20.55 10.31
C LEU A 303 8.51 21.54 9.60
N PRO A 304 9.76 21.17 9.29
CA PRO A 304 10.74 22.08 8.67
C PRO A 304 10.45 22.33 7.19
N SER A 305 9.66 21.45 6.57
CA SER A 305 9.34 21.44 5.14
C SER A 305 8.03 20.70 4.89
N ARG A 306 7.44 20.91 3.73
CA ARG A 306 6.33 20.07 3.22
C ARG A 306 6.72 18.62 2.95
N PHE A 307 8.01 18.34 2.81
CA PHE A 307 8.56 17.00 2.56
C PHE A 307 8.87 16.28 3.88
N ILE A 308 7.81 15.84 4.57
CA ILE A 308 7.92 15.22 5.91
C ILE A 308 8.50 13.80 5.89
N PHE A 309 8.40 13.12 4.76
CA PHE A 309 8.99 11.79 4.61
C PHE A 309 10.46 11.91 4.21
N PRO A 310 11.41 11.39 5.02
CA PRO A 310 12.84 11.51 4.73
C PRO A 310 13.23 11.06 3.33
N SER A 311 12.60 10.01 2.80
CA SER A 311 12.87 9.50 1.45
C SER A 311 12.71 10.56 0.35
N HIS A 312 11.85 11.56 0.52
CA HIS A 312 11.71 12.65 -0.44
C HIS A 312 13.01 13.47 -0.59
N LEU A 313 13.76 13.66 0.48
CA LEU A 313 14.96 14.50 0.48
C LEU A 313 16.26 13.70 0.45
N ASN A 314 16.22 12.40 0.76
CA ASN A 314 17.44 11.61 0.91
C ASN A 314 17.53 10.39 -0.04
N ALA A 315 16.47 10.00 -0.75
CA ALA A 315 16.50 8.83 -1.63
C ALA A 315 16.74 9.21 -3.10
N VAL A 316 17.57 8.40 -3.80
CA VAL A 316 17.85 8.55 -5.24
C VAL A 316 16.57 8.46 -6.06
N ILE A 317 15.67 7.51 -5.73
CA ILE A 317 14.43 7.28 -6.49
C ILE A 317 13.52 8.50 -6.52
N GLU A 318 13.56 9.35 -5.49
CA GLU A 318 12.74 10.55 -5.36
C GLU A 318 13.43 11.82 -5.88
N ALA A 319 14.69 11.73 -6.35
CA ALA A 319 15.51 12.89 -6.67
C ALA A 319 14.90 13.85 -7.71
N GLN A 320 14.07 13.34 -8.62
CA GLN A 320 13.38 14.12 -9.64
C GLN A 320 11.87 14.21 -9.38
N ALA A 321 11.31 13.36 -8.52
CA ALA A 321 9.87 13.15 -8.35
C ALA A 321 9.17 14.10 -7.37
N ILE A 322 9.91 14.96 -6.68
CA ILE A 322 9.36 15.88 -5.67
C ILE A 322 9.15 17.32 -6.17
N GLY A 323 9.47 17.60 -7.44
CA GLY A 323 9.32 18.92 -8.07
C GLY A 323 10.27 20.00 -7.56
N VAL A 324 11.31 19.62 -6.79
CA VAL A 324 12.38 20.51 -6.33
C VAL A 324 13.71 19.75 -6.27
N ASP A 325 14.84 20.47 -6.38
CA ASP A 325 16.16 19.89 -6.13
C ASP A 325 16.32 19.59 -4.64
N GLN A 326 16.57 18.31 -4.30
CA GLN A 326 16.75 17.86 -2.90
C GLN A 326 17.82 18.68 -2.17
N ARG A 327 18.93 19.02 -2.82
CA ARG A 327 20.04 19.79 -2.21
C ARG A 327 19.62 21.22 -1.89
N LEU A 328 18.87 21.86 -2.79
CA LEU A 328 18.37 23.21 -2.57
C LEU A 328 17.39 23.25 -1.38
N GLU A 329 16.50 22.26 -1.29
CA GLU A 329 15.56 22.14 -0.19
C GLU A 329 16.27 21.85 1.15
N ILE A 330 17.27 20.97 1.17
CA ILE A 330 18.10 20.73 2.36
C ILE A 330 18.78 22.03 2.80
N ARG A 331 19.42 22.79 1.89
CA ARG A 331 20.02 24.07 2.22
C ARG A 331 19.00 25.06 2.76
N ARG A 332 17.79 25.11 2.18
CA ARG A 332 16.70 25.95 2.67
C ARG A 332 16.33 25.62 4.12
N ILE A 333 16.19 24.33 4.43
CA ILE A 333 15.89 23.86 5.79
C ILE A 333 17.05 24.24 6.74
N MET A 334 18.29 23.96 6.34
CA MET A 334 19.47 24.19 7.18
C MET A 334 19.77 25.67 7.43
N ARG A 335 19.37 26.59 6.54
CA ARG A 335 19.42 28.05 6.77
C ARG A 335 18.61 28.49 7.98
N ASN A 336 17.50 27.81 8.28
CA ASN A 336 16.67 28.08 9.44
C ASN A 336 17.27 27.54 10.76
N ARG A 337 18.47 26.96 10.72
CA ARG A 337 19.18 26.43 11.90
C ARG A 337 18.31 25.50 12.73
N PRO A 338 17.85 24.34 12.20
CA PRO A 338 17.13 23.36 12.99
C PRO A 338 17.83 23.09 14.32
N GLN A 339 17.09 23.13 15.43
CA GLN A 339 17.67 22.87 16.77
C GLN A 339 18.11 21.42 16.95
N LEU A 340 17.57 20.54 16.12
CA LEU A 340 17.92 19.13 16.08
C LEU A 340 17.92 18.65 14.63
N VAL A 341 19.01 18.00 14.21
CA VAL A 341 19.07 17.26 12.95
C VAL A 341 19.31 15.80 13.27
N MET A 342 18.44 14.93 12.75
CA MET A 342 18.56 13.48 12.93
C MET A 342 18.99 12.80 11.65
N THR A 343 20.00 11.93 11.75
CA THR A 343 20.42 11.00 10.69
C THR A 343 20.62 9.61 11.26
N LEU A 344 20.84 8.60 10.41
CA LEU A 344 21.12 7.22 10.84
C LEU A 344 22.44 6.70 10.24
N GLU A 345 23.13 5.84 11.01
CA GLU A 345 24.30 5.05 10.58
C GLU A 345 24.03 3.53 10.77
N PRO A 346 24.48 2.67 9.83
CA PRO A 346 25.02 3.01 8.51
C PRO A 346 23.95 3.64 7.62
N HIS A 347 24.38 4.35 6.55
CA HIS A 347 23.48 4.92 5.54
C HIS A 347 22.65 3.81 4.87
N PHE A 348 21.45 4.12 4.39
CA PHE A 348 20.71 3.13 3.61
C PHE A 348 21.20 3.09 2.15
N VAL A 349 21.03 1.92 1.52
CA VAL A 349 21.65 1.61 0.20
C VAL A 349 21.23 2.58 -0.91
N ASP A 350 20.01 3.11 -0.85
CA ASP A 350 19.45 4.00 -1.89
C ASP A 350 19.52 5.48 -1.50
N GLU A 351 20.39 5.83 -0.54
CA GLU A 351 20.61 7.23 -0.14
C GLU A 351 21.26 8.02 -1.29
N ASN A 352 20.77 9.23 -1.55
CA ASN A 352 21.35 10.12 -2.55
C ASN A 352 22.67 10.71 -2.02
N PRO A 353 23.83 10.35 -2.59
CA PRO A 353 25.11 10.80 -2.08
C PRO A 353 25.30 12.31 -2.22
N ARG A 354 24.66 12.95 -3.21
CA ARG A 354 24.73 14.42 -3.37
C ARG A 354 23.91 15.16 -2.33
N ALA A 355 22.74 14.63 -1.98
CA ALA A 355 21.90 15.16 -0.91
C ALA A 355 22.62 15.00 0.45
N ARG A 356 23.20 13.82 0.68
CA ARG A 356 23.99 13.54 1.89
C ARG A 356 25.19 14.47 2.03
N ALA A 357 26.03 14.63 1.02
CA ALA A 357 27.18 15.52 1.06
C ALA A 357 26.78 16.98 1.33
N THR A 358 25.61 17.41 0.83
CA THR A 358 25.08 18.74 1.12
C THR A 358 24.73 18.89 2.59
N LEU A 359 24.07 17.90 3.20
CA LEU A 359 23.78 17.92 4.63
C LEU A 359 25.04 17.87 5.47
N ASP A 360 26.00 16.98 5.14
CA ASP A 360 27.23 16.81 5.92
C ASP A 360 28.06 18.09 5.96
N ALA A 361 28.13 18.83 4.85
CA ALA A 361 28.80 20.15 4.81
C ALA A 361 28.16 21.14 5.79
N GLU A 362 26.84 21.21 5.87
CA GLU A 362 26.10 22.07 6.80
C GLU A 362 26.29 21.64 8.26
N LEU A 363 26.27 20.31 8.50
CA LEU A 363 26.50 19.76 9.85
C LEU A 363 27.89 20.09 10.35
N LEU A 364 28.91 19.85 9.51
CA LEU A 364 30.32 20.13 9.87
C LEU A 364 30.53 21.61 10.20
N ALA A 365 29.95 22.51 9.41
CA ALA A 365 30.13 23.95 9.60
C ALA A 365 29.43 24.46 10.86
N HIS A 366 28.24 23.96 11.18
CA HIS A 366 27.33 24.65 12.08
C HIS A 366 26.83 23.85 13.27
N TYR A 367 27.13 22.56 13.36
CA TYR A 367 26.63 21.67 14.41
C TYR A 367 27.78 21.01 15.18
N ARG A 368 27.49 20.66 16.44
CA ARG A 368 28.42 19.91 17.31
C ARG A 368 28.45 18.44 16.90
N ALA A 369 29.41 17.69 17.43
CA ALA A 369 29.42 16.23 17.30
C ALA A 369 28.09 15.63 17.82
N PRO A 370 27.55 14.58 17.12
CA PRO A 370 26.21 14.09 17.44
C PRO A 370 26.18 13.24 18.71
N THR A 371 25.06 13.32 19.43
CA THR A 371 24.67 12.28 20.39
C THR A 371 24.24 11.02 19.62
N ARG A 372 24.63 9.85 20.11
CA ARG A 372 24.39 8.55 19.47
C ARG A 372 23.44 7.72 20.29
N LEU A 373 22.33 7.24 19.67
CA LEU A 373 21.36 6.37 20.31
C LEU A 373 21.05 5.13 19.45
N PRO A 374 20.88 3.96 20.07
CA PRO A 374 20.48 2.76 19.32
C PRO A 374 19.12 2.92 18.64
N TYR A 375 19.03 2.51 17.37
CA TYR A 375 17.80 2.49 16.57
C TYR A 375 17.71 1.18 15.76
N GLY A 376 17.20 0.15 16.40
CA GLY A 376 17.17 -1.20 15.82
C GLY A 376 18.60 -1.71 15.50
N LYS A 377 18.86 -2.01 14.21
CA LYS A 377 20.20 -2.41 13.73
C LYS A 377 21.10 -1.22 13.34
N ARG A 378 20.57 -0.02 13.44
CA ARG A 378 21.28 1.23 13.09
C ARG A 378 21.49 2.08 14.34
N THR A 379 22.22 3.18 14.20
CA THR A 379 22.44 4.16 15.24
C THR A 379 21.85 5.49 14.79
N ALA A 380 21.01 6.09 15.62
CA ALA A 380 20.52 7.45 15.41
C ALA A 380 21.57 8.46 15.88
N LEU A 381 21.83 9.44 15.03
CA LEU A 381 22.76 10.56 15.28
C LEU A 381 21.93 11.83 15.39
N PHE A 382 22.06 12.51 16.52
CA PHE A 382 21.36 13.74 16.83
C PHE A 382 22.35 14.90 16.90
N TYR A 383 22.28 15.81 15.95
CA TYR A 383 23.14 16.99 15.85
C TYR A 383 22.41 18.21 16.41
N ARG A 384 23.10 19.00 17.24
CA ARG A 384 22.63 20.30 17.78
C ARG A 384 23.55 21.42 17.34
N PRO A 385 23.04 22.64 17.14
CA PRO A 385 23.86 23.82 16.78
C PRO A 385 25.05 24.02 17.72
N LYS A 386 26.12 24.61 17.17
CA LYS A 386 27.32 25.03 17.95
C LYS A 386 27.01 26.13 18.90
#